data_0e0e192c2fce9472bfe989afdf6fd697
#
_entry.id   0e0e192c2fce9472bfe989afdf6fd697
#
_cell.length_a   1.000
_cell.length_b   1.000
_cell.length_c   1.000
_cell.angle_alpha   90.00
_cell.angle_beta   90.00
_cell.angle_gamma   90.00
#
_symmetry.space_group_name_H-M   'P 1'
#
loop_
_entity.id
_entity.type
_entity.pdbx_description
1 polymer ?
#
loop_
_entity_poly.entity_id
_entity_poly.type
_entity_poly.pdbx_seq_one_letter_code
_entity_poly.pdbx_strand_id
1 'polypeptide(L)'
;DVVTTAKGIANGYPIGACMAKGSAADVLTPGTHGSTFGGNPLGCAAALATINEITSHKLCDRASVLGERILKELENELLAANYVADIRGRGLMIGIELTEPCLELVPLAKAKGLLLNVTSEKVIRLLPALNMSDDECEFLIDAVVQIIRLYSADDRSRPRS
;
A
#
# COMPACT_ATOMS: atom_id res chain seq x y z
N ASP A 1 1.79 -23.71 -4.10
CA ASP A 1 1.73 -24.36 -5.41
C ASP A 1 1.14 -23.44 -6.50
N VAL A 2 0.31 -22.47 -6.13
CA VAL A 2 -0.26 -21.48 -7.06
C VAL A 2 0.01 -20.06 -6.54
N VAL A 3 0.45 -19.17 -7.44
CA VAL A 3 0.64 -17.74 -7.16
C VAL A 3 -0.10 -16.95 -8.23
N THR A 4 -0.91 -16.01 -7.79
CA THR A 4 -1.59 -15.06 -8.67
C THR A 4 -1.01 -13.65 -8.50
N THR A 5 -0.83 -12.93 -9.59
CA THR A 5 -0.38 -11.55 -9.60
C THR A 5 -1.30 -10.69 -10.47
N ALA A 6 -1.46 -9.44 -10.09
CA ALA A 6 -2.26 -8.47 -10.82
C ALA A 6 -1.86 -7.03 -10.45
N LYS A 7 -2.72 -6.05 -10.73
CA LYS A 7 -2.60 -4.65 -10.30
C LYS A 7 -1.26 -4.05 -10.71
N GLY A 8 -0.34 -3.84 -9.75
CA GLY A 8 0.97 -3.22 -9.99
C GLY A 8 1.93 -4.00 -10.90
N ILE A 9 1.64 -5.24 -11.32
CA ILE A 9 2.57 -6.03 -12.14
C ILE A 9 2.92 -5.36 -13.47
N ALA A 10 2.03 -4.56 -14.02
CA ALA A 10 2.26 -3.79 -15.23
C ALA A 10 2.04 -2.28 -15.02
N ASN A 11 2.24 -1.81 -13.78
CA ASN A 11 2.22 -0.42 -13.37
C ASN A 11 1.00 0.37 -13.89
N GLY A 12 -0.20 -0.25 -13.78
CA GLY A 12 -1.49 0.35 -14.17
C GLY A 12 -2.07 -0.18 -15.47
N TYR A 13 -1.32 -0.87 -16.32
CA TYR A 13 -1.92 -1.55 -17.47
C TYR A 13 -2.65 -2.82 -17.02
N PRO A 14 -3.90 -3.08 -17.49
CA PRO A 14 -4.70 -4.20 -17.02
C PRO A 14 -4.14 -5.54 -17.53
N ILE A 15 -3.48 -6.27 -16.64
CA ILE A 15 -2.99 -7.64 -16.85
C ILE A 15 -2.90 -8.36 -15.50
N GLY A 16 -3.06 -9.66 -15.54
CA GLY A 16 -2.80 -10.55 -14.41
C GLY A 16 -2.08 -11.80 -14.88
N ALA A 17 -1.41 -12.48 -13.95
CA ALA A 17 -0.77 -13.76 -14.21
C ALA A 17 -1.11 -14.77 -13.10
N CYS A 18 -1.21 -16.03 -13.49
CA CYS A 18 -1.32 -17.17 -12.58
C CYS A 18 -0.17 -18.12 -12.87
N MET A 19 0.60 -18.41 -11.85
CA MET A 19 1.73 -19.33 -11.93
C MET A 19 1.44 -20.53 -11.05
N ALA A 20 1.70 -21.72 -11.55
CA ALA A 20 1.50 -22.95 -10.81
C ALA A 20 2.68 -23.90 -10.97
N LYS A 21 2.92 -24.79 -9.99
CA LYS A 21 3.90 -25.86 -10.05
C LYS A 21 3.37 -27.17 -9.44
N GLY A 22 4.07 -28.28 -9.74
CA GLY A 22 3.67 -29.60 -9.30
C GLY A 22 2.31 -30.00 -9.88
N SER A 23 1.53 -30.78 -9.16
CA SER A 23 0.22 -31.25 -9.59
C SER A 23 -0.78 -30.12 -9.91
N ALA A 24 -0.61 -28.93 -9.33
CA ALA A 24 -1.45 -27.78 -9.63
C ALA A 24 -1.26 -27.27 -11.07
N ALA A 25 -0.07 -27.45 -11.66
CA ALA A 25 0.18 -27.06 -13.05
C ALA A 25 -0.57 -27.93 -14.06
N ASP A 26 -0.95 -29.15 -13.69
CA ASP A 26 -1.62 -30.11 -14.57
C ASP A 26 -3.16 -29.94 -14.58
N VAL A 27 -3.71 -29.09 -13.71
CA VAL A 27 -5.15 -28.86 -13.58
C VAL A 27 -5.74 -28.10 -14.76
N LEU A 28 -5.00 -27.08 -15.26
CA LEU A 28 -5.42 -26.26 -16.37
C LEU A 28 -4.86 -26.81 -17.70
N THR A 29 -5.69 -27.51 -18.44
CA THR A 29 -5.33 -28.11 -19.73
C THR A 29 -5.89 -27.29 -20.89
N PRO A 30 -5.42 -27.50 -22.14
CA PRO A 30 -6.00 -26.85 -23.32
C PRO A 30 -7.53 -26.99 -23.38
N GLY A 31 -8.25 -25.86 -23.55
CA GLY A 31 -9.69 -25.79 -23.60
C GLY A 31 -10.42 -25.65 -22.27
N THR A 32 -9.70 -25.72 -21.11
CA THR A 32 -10.32 -25.56 -19.78
C THR A 32 -10.27 -24.13 -19.27
N HIS A 33 -9.52 -23.25 -19.90
CA HIS A 33 -9.43 -21.83 -19.56
C HIS A 33 -9.18 -20.98 -20.81
N GLY A 34 -9.47 -19.69 -20.73
CA GLY A 34 -9.21 -18.74 -21.81
C GLY A 34 -9.45 -17.30 -21.38
N SER A 35 -8.84 -16.40 -22.10
CA SER A 35 -9.02 -14.95 -21.97
C SER A 35 -8.74 -14.28 -23.30
N THR A 36 -9.69 -13.45 -23.77
CA THR A 36 -9.56 -12.76 -25.07
C THR A 36 -8.32 -11.85 -25.13
N PHE A 37 -8.01 -11.16 -24.03
CA PHE A 37 -6.87 -10.25 -23.96
C PHE A 37 -5.71 -10.79 -23.13
N GLY A 38 -5.77 -12.06 -22.69
CA GLY A 38 -4.69 -12.70 -21.94
C GLY A 38 -3.42 -12.78 -22.77
N GLY A 39 -2.28 -12.39 -22.18
CA GLY A 39 -0.97 -12.44 -22.85
C GLY A 39 -0.81 -11.45 -24.01
N ASN A 40 -1.63 -10.38 -24.08
CA ASN A 40 -1.46 -9.40 -25.14
C ASN A 40 -0.07 -8.73 -25.09
N PRO A 41 0.53 -8.42 -26.27
CA PRO A 41 1.92 -7.94 -26.32
C PRO A 41 2.19 -6.68 -25.54
N LEU A 42 1.25 -5.73 -25.50
CA LEU A 42 1.42 -4.47 -24.77
C LEU A 42 1.44 -4.71 -23.25
N GLY A 43 0.50 -5.51 -22.74
CA GLY A 43 0.46 -5.88 -21.32
C GLY A 43 1.70 -6.65 -20.90
N CYS A 44 2.18 -7.58 -21.72
CA CYS A 44 3.40 -8.33 -21.46
C CYS A 44 4.65 -7.41 -21.47
N ALA A 45 4.76 -6.48 -22.40
CA ALA A 45 5.86 -5.52 -22.45
C ALA A 45 5.87 -4.60 -21.21
N ALA A 46 4.70 -4.09 -20.79
CA ALA A 46 4.57 -3.28 -19.59
C ALA A 46 4.94 -4.08 -18.32
N ALA A 47 4.49 -5.34 -18.22
CA ALA A 47 4.83 -6.21 -17.10
C ALA A 47 6.32 -6.51 -17.02
N LEU A 48 6.97 -6.80 -18.16
CA LEU A 48 8.41 -7.03 -18.23
C LEU A 48 9.20 -5.78 -17.81
N ALA A 49 8.81 -4.61 -18.28
CA ALA A 49 9.44 -3.35 -17.88
C ALA A 49 9.35 -3.13 -16.36
N THR A 50 8.16 -3.35 -15.79
CA THR A 50 7.94 -3.23 -14.34
C THR A 50 8.77 -4.23 -13.54
N ILE A 51 8.81 -5.49 -13.95
CA ILE A 51 9.61 -6.52 -13.27
C ILE A 51 11.11 -6.18 -13.35
N ASN A 52 11.59 -5.73 -14.52
CA ASN A 52 12.98 -5.33 -14.69
C ASN A 52 13.35 -4.14 -13.79
N GLU A 53 12.46 -3.14 -13.65
CA GLU A 53 12.64 -2.01 -12.74
C GLU A 53 12.78 -2.48 -11.29
N ILE A 54 11.85 -3.33 -10.85
CA ILE A 54 11.84 -3.88 -9.48
C ILE A 54 13.13 -4.66 -9.19
N THR A 55 13.57 -5.50 -10.12
CA THR A 55 14.74 -6.38 -9.92
C THR A 55 16.06 -5.62 -10.03
N SER A 56 16.21 -4.76 -11.05
CA SER A 56 17.45 -4.02 -11.30
C SER A 56 17.78 -3.03 -10.19
N HIS A 57 16.76 -2.40 -9.61
CA HIS A 57 16.92 -1.44 -8.53
C HIS A 57 16.69 -2.05 -7.13
N LYS A 58 16.53 -3.38 -7.03
CA LYS A 58 16.31 -4.09 -5.74
C LYS A 58 15.18 -3.47 -4.91
N LEU A 59 14.08 -3.10 -5.56
CA LEU A 59 13.00 -2.36 -4.91
C LEU A 59 12.30 -3.16 -3.80
N CYS A 60 12.37 -4.48 -3.81
CA CYS A 60 11.88 -5.30 -2.70
C CYS A 60 12.70 -5.10 -1.42
N ASP A 61 14.04 -5.05 -1.54
CA ASP A 61 14.93 -4.81 -0.40
C ASP A 61 14.72 -3.38 0.12
N ARG A 62 14.63 -2.41 -0.80
CA ARG A 62 14.33 -1.02 -0.45
C ARG A 62 12.99 -0.90 0.28
N ALA A 63 11.93 -1.55 -0.21
CA ALA A 63 10.63 -1.55 0.43
C ALA A 63 10.67 -2.11 1.86
N SER A 64 11.50 -3.12 2.12
CA SER A 64 11.69 -3.65 3.48
C SER A 64 12.36 -2.61 4.38
N VAL A 65 13.45 -2.01 3.95
CA VAL A 65 14.21 -1.02 4.74
C VAL A 65 13.37 0.24 5.02
N LEU A 66 12.72 0.80 3.98
CA LEU A 66 11.86 1.97 4.17
C LEU A 66 10.63 1.65 5.02
N GLY A 67 10.04 0.48 4.84
CA GLY A 67 8.88 0.06 5.60
C GLY A 67 9.18 -0.06 7.10
N GLU A 68 10.32 -0.66 7.46
CA GLU A 68 10.78 -0.72 8.85
C GLU A 68 11.05 0.68 9.43
N ARG A 69 11.66 1.57 8.65
CA ARG A 69 11.87 2.96 9.06
C ARG A 69 10.54 3.67 9.32
N ILE A 70 9.61 3.62 8.37
CA ILE A 70 8.30 4.27 8.50
C ILE A 70 7.55 3.74 9.71
N LEU A 71 7.47 2.42 9.89
CA LEU A 71 6.81 1.81 11.04
C LEU A 71 7.38 2.31 12.35
N LYS A 72 8.70 2.24 12.49
CA LYS A 72 9.39 2.68 13.71
C LYS A 72 9.16 4.17 14.03
N GLU A 73 9.22 5.04 13.02
CA GLU A 73 9.00 6.48 13.21
C GLU A 73 7.52 6.77 13.56
N LEU A 74 6.57 6.12 12.88
CA LEU A 74 5.15 6.26 13.22
C LEU A 74 4.82 5.71 14.61
N GLU A 75 5.41 4.59 15.02
CA GLU A 75 5.26 4.04 16.37
C GLU A 75 5.77 5.02 17.42
N ASN A 76 6.97 5.57 17.23
CA ASN A 76 7.56 6.54 18.16
C ASN A 76 6.68 7.80 18.32
N GLU A 77 6.08 8.27 17.23
CA GLU A 77 5.32 9.52 17.20
C GLU A 77 3.86 9.36 17.63
N LEU A 78 3.26 8.20 17.43
CA LEU A 78 1.82 8.03 17.52
C LEU A 78 1.36 6.92 18.48
N LEU A 79 2.14 5.85 18.73
CA LEU A 79 1.64 4.67 19.45
C LEU A 79 1.30 4.94 20.92
N ALA A 80 1.95 5.93 21.55
CA ALA A 80 1.63 6.34 22.91
C ALA A 80 0.32 7.16 23.01
N ALA A 81 -0.28 7.54 21.90
CA ALA A 81 -1.49 8.33 21.86
C ALA A 81 -2.74 7.45 22.02
N ASN A 82 -3.64 7.84 22.89
CA ASN A 82 -4.87 7.06 23.20
C ASN A 82 -5.88 6.95 22.05
N TYR A 83 -5.67 7.67 20.96
CA TYR A 83 -6.50 7.62 19.75
C TYR A 83 -5.93 6.67 18.66
N VAL A 84 -4.78 6.07 18.88
CA VAL A 84 -4.18 5.06 17.98
C VAL A 84 -4.32 3.69 18.64
N ALA A 85 -4.98 2.78 17.95
CA ALA A 85 -5.21 1.42 18.43
C ALA A 85 -4.07 0.47 18.04
N ASP A 86 -3.55 0.62 16.82
CA ASP A 86 -2.50 -0.26 16.30
C ASP A 86 -1.75 0.38 15.11
N ILE A 87 -0.48 0.05 14.95
CA ILE A 87 0.34 0.39 13.79
C ILE A 87 1.00 -0.90 13.31
N ARG A 88 0.74 -1.28 12.07
CA ARG A 88 1.24 -2.53 11.50
C ARG A 88 1.59 -2.39 10.03
N GLY A 89 2.47 -3.27 9.55
CA GLY A 89 2.81 -3.27 8.13
C GLY A 89 3.80 -4.36 7.75
N ARG A 90 3.98 -4.50 6.44
CA ARG A 90 5.03 -5.32 5.85
C ARG A 90 5.52 -4.65 4.58
N GLY A 91 6.83 -4.35 4.52
CA GLY A 91 7.37 -3.48 3.49
C GLY A 91 6.60 -2.16 3.49
N LEU A 92 6.21 -1.68 2.34
CA LEU A 92 5.48 -0.42 2.18
C LEU A 92 3.95 -0.56 2.28
N MET A 93 3.41 -1.72 2.64
CA MET A 93 2.01 -1.86 2.99
C MET A 93 1.84 -1.61 4.48
N ILE A 94 1.33 -0.43 4.85
CA ILE A 94 1.26 0.05 6.23
C ILE A 94 -0.19 0.41 6.56
N GLY A 95 -0.62 0.03 7.76
CA GLY A 95 -1.91 0.37 8.33
C GLY A 95 -1.76 1.02 9.69
N ILE A 96 -2.44 2.15 9.90
CA ILE A 96 -2.56 2.83 11.19
C ILE A 96 -4.02 2.77 11.56
N GLU A 97 -4.34 2.02 12.60
CA GLU A 97 -5.71 1.88 13.09
C GLU A 97 -5.97 2.90 14.20
N LEU A 98 -7.00 3.71 14.00
CA LEU A 98 -7.47 4.63 15.03
C LEU A 98 -8.57 4.00 15.88
N THR A 99 -8.82 4.52 17.05
CA THR A 99 -9.89 4.06 17.95
C THR A 99 -11.28 4.40 17.43
N GLU A 100 -11.40 5.50 16.69
CA GLU A 100 -12.65 6.02 16.13
C GLU A 100 -12.61 6.07 14.59
N PRO A 101 -13.76 6.08 13.91
CA PRO A 101 -13.84 6.30 12.46
C PRO A 101 -13.14 7.59 12.03
N CYS A 102 -12.46 7.56 10.89
CA CYS A 102 -11.57 8.66 10.45
C CYS A 102 -11.64 8.95 8.94
N LEU A 103 -12.80 8.78 8.31
CA LEU A 103 -12.97 9.01 6.87
C LEU A 103 -12.64 10.45 6.46
N GLU A 104 -12.84 11.43 7.35
CA GLU A 104 -12.52 12.83 7.14
C GLU A 104 -11.02 13.11 6.97
N LEU A 105 -10.16 12.16 7.34
CA LEU A 105 -8.71 12.27 7.09
C LEU A 105 -8.38 12.28 5.60
N VAL A 106 -9.19 11.65 4.74
CA VAL A 106 -8.93 11.59 3.30
C VAL A 106 -8.91 12.98 2.66
N PRO A 107 -9.94 13.85 2.80
CA PRO A 107 -9.88 15.21 2.27
C PRO A 107 -8.82 16.07 2.96
N LEU A 108 -8.55 15.89 4.23
CA LEU A 108 -7.51 16.64 4.96
C LEU A 108 -6.12 16.29 4.42
N ALA A 109 -5.84 15.01 4.18
CA ALA A 109 -4.60 14.56 3.59
C ALA A 109 -4.39 15.14 2.18
N LYS A 110 -5.44 15.10 1.35
CA LYS A 110 -5.41 15.68 0.00
C LYS A 110 -5.08 17.17 0.03
N ALA A 111 -5.64 17.93 0.97
CA ALA A 111 -5.35 19.35 1.13
C ALA A 111 -3.88 19.63 1.49
N LYS A 112 -3.17 18.64 2.07
CA LYS A 112 -1.74 18.69 2.39
C LYS A 112 -0.85 18.03 1.31
N GLY A 113 -1.40 17.68 0.15
CA GLY A 113 -0.65 17.05 -0.95
C GLY A 113 -0.40 15.56 -0.76
N LEU A 114 -1.06 14.90 0.20
CA LEU A 114 -0.92 13.48 0.47
C LEU A 114 -2.16 12.70 0.01
N LEU A 115 -1.95 11.67 -0.80
CA LEU A 115 -3.00 10.72 -1.16
C LEU A 115 -2.92 9.50 -0.24
N LEU A 116 -3.95 9.32 0.56
CA LEU A 116 -4.13 8.13 1.39
C LEU A 116 -5.56 7.61 1.27
N ASN A 117 -5.80 6.41 1.79
CA ASN A 117 -7.15 5.92 1.88
C ASN A 117 -7.43 5.34 3.28
N VAL A 118 -8.69 5.38 3.68
CA VAL A 118 -9.17 4.80 4.93
C VAL A 118 -9.98 3.55 4.59
N THR A 119 -9.64 2.43 5.23
CA THR A 119 -10.34 1.16 5.10
C THR A 119 -10.99 0.78 6.44
N SER A 120 -12.06 -0.01 6.39
CA SER A 120 -12.78 -0.42 7.63
C SER A 120 -13.10 0.78 8.53
N GLU A 121 -13.44 1.92 7.90
CA GLU A 121 -13.80 3.20 8.52
C GLU A 121 -12.69 3.87 9.36
N LYS A 122 -11.76 3.14 9.95
CA LYS A 122 -10.78 3.63 10.93
C LYS A 122 -9.33 3.23 10.67
N VAL A 123 -9.02 2.52 9.59
CA VAL A 123 -7.65 2.13 9.26
C VAL A 123 -7.12 2.99 8.11
N ILE A 124 -6.18 3.87 8.41
CA ILE A 124 -5.41 4.61 7.43
C ILE A 124 -4.47 3.63 6.76
N ARG A 125 -4.62 3.46 5.44
CA ARG A 125 -3.75 2.59 4.65
C ARG A 125 -2.81 3.40 3.79
N LEU A 126 -1.52 3.14 3.95
CA LEU A 126 -0.45 3.72 3.14
C LEU A 126 0.09 2.65 2.18
N LEU A 127 0.23 3.01 0.92
CA LEU A 127 0.81 2.19 -0.15
C LEU A 127 1.66 3.09 -1.06
N PRO A 128 2.77 3.64 -0.55
CA PRO A 128 3.64 4.48 -1.36
C PRO A 128 4.33 3.69 -2.47
N ALA A 129 4.87 4.42 -3.47
CA ALA A 129 5.58 3.82 -4.57
C ALA A 129 6.85 3.10 -4.09
N LEU A 130 7.19 1.95 -4.71
CA LEU A 130 8.38 1.18 -4.35
C LEU A 130 9.68 1.95 -4.55
N ASN A 131 9.71 2.89 -5.48
CA ASN A 131 10.85 3.75 -5.81
C ASN A 131 10.83 5.10 -5.09
N MET A 132 10.00 5.26 -4.05
CA MET A 132 9.95 6.47 -3.23
C MET A 132 11.33 6.86 -2.72
N SER A 133 11.68 8.16 -2.84
CA SER A 133 12.94 8.72 -2.32
C SER A 133 12.91 8.82 -0.79
N ASP A 134 14.08 9.11 -0.18
CA ASP A 134 14.16 9.32 1.25
C ASP A 134 13.46 10.61 1.69
N ASP A 135 13.55 11.69 0.88
CA ASP A 135 12.86 12.95 1.13
C ASP A 135 11.33 12.79 1.07
N GLU A 136 10.84 12.01 0.09
CA GLU A 136 9.41 11.68 0.01
C GLU A 136 8.95 10.83 1.19
N CYS A 137 9.81 9.94 1.69
CA CYS A 137 9.55 9.14 2.88
C CYS A 137 9.42 10.03 4.13
N GLU A 138 10.32 10.99 4.32
CA GLU A 138 10.25 11.96 5.41
C GLU A 138 8.97 12.81 5.32
N PHE A 139 8.68 13.34 4.14
CA PHE A 139 7.44 14.07 3.90
C PHE A 139 6.19 13.24 4.24
N LEU A 140 6.16 11.96 3.82
CA LEU A 140 5.05 11.05 4.12
C LEU A 140 4.83 10.90 5.62
N ILE A 141 5.89 10.62 6.38
CA ILE A 141 5.84 10.43 7.83
C ILE A 141 5.33 11.69 8.51
N ASP A 142 5.96 12.83 8.23
CA ASP A 142 5.61 14.13 8.82
C ASP A 142 4.16 14.51 8.53
N ALA A 143 3.73 14.37 7.27
CA ALA A 143 2.37 14.70 6.86
C ALA A 143 1.34 13.80 7.55
N VAL A 144 1.58 12.50 7.63
CA VAL A 144 0.69 11.54 8.30
C VAL A 144 0.58 11.85 9.80
N VAL A 145 1.71 12.05 10.47
CA VAL A 145 1.73 12.39 11.91
C VAL A 145 0.95 13.68 12.17
N GLN A 146 1.21 14.74 11.39
CA GLN A 146 0.51 16.02 11.53
C GLN A 146 -0.99 15.90 11.33
N ILE A 147 -1.43 15.18 10.28
CA ILE A 147 -2.85 15.02 9.96
C ILE A 147 -3.58 14.27 11.07
N ILE A 148 -3.00 13.18 11.58
CA ILE A 148 -3.59 12.39 12.66
C ILE A 148 -3.69 13.21 13.94
N ARG A 149 -2.66 13.97 14.30
CA ARG A 149 -2.66 14.83 15.48
C ARG A 149 -3.68 15.95 15.40
N LEU A 150 -3.81 16.62 14.25
CA LEU A 150 -4.79 17.67 14.02
C LEU A 150 -6.22 17.12 14.13
N TYR A 151 -6.49 16.00 13.47
CA TYR A 151 -7.79 15.34 13.51
C TYR A 151 -8.20 14.97 14.95
N SER A 152 -7.30 14.38 15.71
CA SER A 152 -7.55 13.97 17.09
C SER A 152 -7.73 15.14 18.06
N ALA A 153 -7.10 16.29 17.80
CA ALA A 153 -7.30 17.51 18.56
C ALA A 153 -8.68 18.11 18.31
N ASP A 154 -9.15 18.08 17.05
CA ASP A 154 -10.45 18.60 16.63
C ASP A 154 -11.60 17.71 17.16
N ASP A 155 -11.43 16.39 17.13
CA ASP A 155 -12.42 15.44 17.66
C ASP A 155 -12.64 15.58 19.18
N ARG A 156 -11.58 15.91 19.94
CA ARG A 156 -11.70 16.18 21.37
C ARG A 156 -12.47 17.46 21.70
N SER A 157 -12.61 18.37 20.75
CA SER A 157 -13.37 19.62 20.90
C SER A 157 -14.84 19.47 20.53
N ARG A 158 -15.24 18.37 19.89
CA ARG A 158 -16.65 18.09 19.55
C ARG A 158 -17.39 17.55 20.78
N PRO A 159 -18.56 18.10 21.12
CA PRO A 159 -19.39 17.52 22.19
C PRO A 159 -19.81 16.11 21.78
N ARG A 160 -19.49 15.12 22.59
CA ARG A 160 -19.98 13.75 22.42
C ARG A 160 -21.48 13.75 22.63
N SER A 161 -22.25 13.53 21.56
CA SER A 161 -23.71 13.39 21.58
C SER A 161 -24.12 12.04 22.17
#